data_0d7c053fdefd988468eb361c8cb3295a
#
_entry.id   0d7c053fdefd988468eb361c8cb3295a
#
_cell.length_a   1.000
_cell.length_b   1.000
_cell.length_c   1.000
_cell.angle_alpha   90.00
_cell.angle_beta   90.00
_cell.angle_gamma   90.00
#
_symmetry.space_group_name_H-M   'P 1'
#
loop_
_entity.id
_entity.type
_entity.pdbx_description
1 polymer ?
#
loop_
_entity_poly.entity_id
_entity_poly.type
_entity_poly.pdbx_seq_one_letter_code
_entity_poly.pdbx_strand_id
1 'polypeptide(L)'
;TLSAAAIAALIAFPLGLMLCLLRISLVAWIRIPTRVVLEFLRGMPVVLMMLFVLLVFGTTPFIAVIAGLVLYNSAIFAEIIRAGIQSLPKGQREAGLTIGLTSFQSRMLIELPQAVRRMMPSLVAQLVVLLKDTSLGYIVAYGELLRAVQVMADFLGNAFLFPIFFVAAAIYIAINIVVSRIAVWIERRGSNKAAGGVAKAPTAVVAPELPEVQQPK
;
A
#
# COMPACT_ATOMS: atom_id res chain seq x y z
N THR A 1 4.28 1.41 19.27
CA THR A 1 4.35 2.01 17.93
C THR A 1 4.78 0.97 16.89
N LEU A 2 6.04 0.49 16.88
CA LEU A 2 6.57 -0.42 15.83
C LEU A 2 5.86 -1.77 15.79
N SER A 3 5.55 -2.38 16.92
CA SER A 3 4.84 -3.67 16.96
C SER A 3 3.42 -3.56 16.37
N ALA A 4 2.68 -2.50 16.73
CA ALA A 4 1.35 -2.27 16.18
C ALA A 4 1.41 -2.03 14.66
N ALA A 5 2.37 -1.22 14.18
CA ALA A 5 2.58 -0.98 12.75
C ALA A 5 2.91 -2.26 11.98
N ALA A 6 3.83 -3.09 12.51
CA ALA A 6 4.23 -4.33 11.88
C ALA A 6 3.07 -5.33 11.79
N ILE A 7 2.33 -5.54 12.88
CA ILE A 7 1.16 -6.44 12.90
C ILE A 7 0.08 -5.92 11.95
N ALA A 8 -0.23 -4.62 12.00
CA ALA A 8 -1.22 -4.03 11.12
C ALA A 8 -0.83 -4.17 9.64
N ALA A 9 0.44 -3.94 9.28
CA ALA A 9 0.92 -4.10 7.91
C ALA A 9 0.84 -5.55 7.42
N LEU A 10 1.25 -6.51 8.28
CA LEU A 10 1.21 -7.94 7.97
C LEU A 10 -0.21 -8.47 7.71
N ILE A 11 -1.21 -7.89 8.37
CA ILE A 11 -2.62 -8.27 8.17
C ILE A 11 -3.24 -7.45 7.04
N ALA A 12 -2.98 -6.13 6.98
CA ALA A 12 -3.60 -5.24 6.00
C ALA A 12 -3.18 -5.55 4.56
N PHE A 13 -1.93 -5.96 4.34
CA PHE A 13 -1.45 -6.22 2.98
C PHE A 13 -2.15 -7.43 2.32
N PRO A 14 -2.18 -8.65 2.91
CA PRO A 14 -2.91 -9.77 2.33
C PRO A 14 -4.43 -9.52 2.25
N LEU A 15 -5.01 -8.83 3.24
CA LEU A 15 -6.40 -8.44 3.18
C LEU A 15 -6.67 -7.46 2.02
N GLY A 16 -5.80 -6.48 1.82
CA GLY A 16 -5.87 -5.54 0.70
C GLY A 16 -5.75 -6.24 -0.64
N LEU A 17 -4.85 -7.23 -0.75
CA LEU A 17 -4.71 -8.05 -1.94
C LEU A 17 -6.01 -8.81 -2.25
N MET A 18 -6.58 -9.46 -1.24
CA MET A 18 -7.86 -10.16 -1.36
C MET A 18 -8.99 -9.21 -1.80
N LEU A 19 -9.11 -8.05 -1.15
CA LEU A 19 -10.11 -7.04 -1.51
C LEU A 19 -9.92 -6.50 -2.93
N CYS A 20 -8.68 -6.31 -3.38
CA CYS A 20 -8.38 -5.95 -4.76
C CYS A 20 -8.92 -7.00 -5.74
N LEU A 21 -8.65 -8.29 -5.49
CA LEU A 21 -9.12 -9.37 -6.36
C LEU A 21 -10.65 -9.46 -6.42
N LEU A 22 -11.33 -9.30 -5.27
CA LEU A 22 -12.78 -9.24 -5.21
C LEU A 22 -13.33 -8.05 -6.01
N ARG A 23 -12.70 -6.88 -5.90
CA ARG A 23 -13.11 -5.67 -6.63
C ARG A 23 -12.95 -5.78 -8.15
N ILE A 24 -11.94 -6.50 -8.64
CA ILE A 24 -11.72 -6.71 -10.08
C ILE A 24 -12.43 -7.94 -10.61
N SER A 25 -13.22 -8.63 -9.78
CA SER A 25 -14.01 -9.80 -10.18
C SER A 25 -14.95 -9.48 -11.35
N LEU A 26 -15.15 -10.46 -12.24
CA LEU A 26 -16.12 -10.37 -13.34
C LEU A 26 -17.56 -10.45 -12.83
N VAL A 27 -17.78 -11.03 -11.66
CA VAL A 27 -19.09 -11.22 -11.05
C VAL A 27 -19.55 -9.91 -10.40
N ALA A 28 -20.60 -9.30 -10.96
CA ALA A 28 -21.12 -8.01 -10.48
C ALA A 28 -21.57 -8.05 -9.01
N TRP A 29 -22.16 -9.15 -8.57
CA TRP A 29 -22.59 -9.38 -7.19
C TRP A 29 -21.47 -9.38 -6.16
N ILE A 30 -20.22 -9.65 -6.58
CA ILE A 30 -19.04 -9.56 -5.73
C ILE A 30 -18.42 -8.18 -5.86
N ARG A 31 -18.27 -7.70 -7.08
CA ARG A 31 -17.59 -6.44 -7.39
C ARG A 31 -18.28 -5.23 -6.81
N ILE A 32 -19.62 -5.14 -6.90
CA ILE A 32 -20.37 -3.96 -6.46
C ILE A 32 -20.31 -3.78 -4.92
N PRO A 33 -20.65 -4.79 -4.10
CA PRO A 33 -20.53 -4.66 -2.65
C PRO A 33 -19.09 -4.37 -2.20
N THR A 34 -18.11 -5.05 -2.80
CA THR A 34 -16.70 -4.81 -2.47
C THR A 34 -16.30 -3.36 -2.76
N ARG A 35 -16.79 -2.79 -3.85
CA ARG A 35 -16.56 -1.38 -4.17
C ARG A 35 -17.12 -0.45 -3.10
N VAL A 36 -18.37 -0.66 -2.70
CA VAL A 36 -19.03 0.14 -1.67
C VAL A 36 -18.28 0.06 -0.34
N VAL A 37 -17.89 -1.14 0.08
CA VAL A 37 -17.11 -1.36 1.32
C VAL A 37 -15.77 -0.62 1.25
N LEU A 38 -15.04 -0.74 0.14
CA LEU A 38 -13.74 -0.07 -0.01
C LEU A 38 -13.88 1.46 -0.02
N GLU A 39 -14.91 2.00 -0.68
CA GLU A 39 -15.18 3.44 -0.68
C GLU A 39 -15.55 3.94 0.71
N PHE A 40 -16.35 3.19 1.46
CA PHE A 40 -16.69 3.48 2.84
C PHE A 40 -15.45 3.48 3.75
N LEU A 41 -14.64 2.40 3.72
CA LEU A 41 -13.43 2.28 4.54
C LEU A 41 -12.42 3.40 4.26
N ARG A 42 -12.28 3.82 3.01
CA ARG A 42 -11.38 4.92 2.63
C ARG A 42 -11.92 6.31 2.97
N GLY A 43 -13.24 6.46 2.96
CA GLY A 43 -13.90 7.71 3.31
C GLY A 43 -13.97 7.96 4.81
N MET A 44 -13.82 6.92 5.63
CA MET A 44 -13.91 7.03 7.08
C MET A 44 -12.55 7.40 7.69
N PRO A 45 -12.46 8.41 8.55
CA PRO A 45 -11.23 8.72 9.28
C PRO A 45 -10.76 7.53 10.12
N VAL A 46 -9.46 7.19 10.04
CA VAL A 46 -8.91 6.01 10.74
C VAL A 46 -9.12 6.08 12.26
N VAL A 47 -9.10 7.28 12.85
CA VAL A 47 -9.38 7.49 14.29
C VAL A 47 -10.79 7.04 14.66
N LEU A 48 -11.78 7.34 13.80
CA LEU A 48 -13.17 6.90 14.04
C LEU A 48 -13.29 5.38 13.97
N MET A 49 -12.55 4.73 13.08
CA MET A 49 -12.49 3.25 13.05
C MET A 49 -11.88 2.69 14.34
N MET A 50 -10.79 3.29 14.85
CA MET A 50 -10.19 2.88 16.12
C MET A 50 -11.17 3.05 17.28
N LEU A 51 -11.84 4.21 17.37
CA LEU A 51 -12.85 4.49 18.40
C LEU A 51 -14.05 3.55 18.29
N PHE A 52 -14.53 3.29 17.08
CA PHE A 52 -15.62 2.35 16.84
C PHE A 52 -15.27 0.96 17.37
N VAL A 53 -14.09 0.44 17.02
CA VAL A 53 -13.65 -0.88 17.51
C VAL A 53 -13.50 -0.88 19.04
N LEU A 54 -12.91 0.17 19.62
CA LEU A 54 -12.73 0.27 21.06
C LEU A 54 -14.07 0.28 21.81
N LEU A 55 -15.00 1.14 21.40
CA LEU A 55 -16.22 1.41 22.12
C LEU A 55 -17.31 0.37 21.87
N VAL A 56 -17.47 -0.08 20.62
CA VAL A 56 -18.53 -1.03 20.25
C VAL A 56 -18.20 -2.45 20.68
N PHE A 57 -16.94 -2.86 20.52
CA PHE A 57 -16.51 -4.22 20.86
C PHE A 57 -15.87 -4.34 22.25
N GLY A 58 -15.70 -3.23 22.98
CA GLY A 58 -15.10 -3.23 24.31
C GLY A 58 -13.68 -3.81 24.34
N THR A 59 -12.92 -3.65 23.27
CA THR A 59 -11.57 -4.24 23.11
C THR A 59 -10.51 -3.42 23.83
N THR A 60 -9.28 -3.97 23.88
CA THR A 60 -8.14 -3.20 24.39
C THR A 60 -7.71 -2.11 23.38
N PRO A 61 -7.13 -0.99 23.86
CA PRO A 61 -6.60 0.05 22.99
C PRO A 61 -5.63 -0.47 21.91
N PHE A 62 -4.82 -1.47 22.24
CA PHE A 62 -3.88 -2.10 21.30
C PHE A 62 -4.61 -2.79 20.14
N ILE A 63 -5.65 -3.57 20.44
CA ILE A 63 -6.48 -4.25 19.42
C ILE A 63 -7.23 -3.22 18.58
N ALA A 64 -7.79 -2.18 19.20
CA ALA A 64 -8.52 -1.13 18.52
C ALA A 64 -7.63 -0.39 17.49
N VAL A 65 -6.40 -0.06 17.87
CA VAL A 65 -5.41 0.56 16.96
C VAL A 65 -5.09 -0.36 15.79
N ILE A 66 -4.76 -1.63 16.06
CA ILE A 66 -4.44 -2.58 14.99
C ILE A 66 -5.63 -2.75 14.06
N ALA A 67 -6.83 -2.97 14.57
CA ALA A 67 -8.03 -3.18 13.76
C ALA A 67 -8.36 -1.95 12.90
N GLY A 68 -8.32 -0.74 13.47
CA GLY A 68 -8.54 0.50 12.72
C GLY A 68 -7.52 0.68 11.59
N LEU A 69 -6.23 0.45 11.90
CA LEU A 69 -5.17 0.52 10.89
C LEU A 69 -5.32 -0.56 9.81
N VAL A 70 -5.70 -1.77 10.17
CA VAL A 70 -5.92 -2.87 9.22
C VAL A 70 -7.06 -2.55 8.28
N LEU A 71 -8.21 -2.14 8.80
CA LEU A 71 -9.40 -1.82 7.99
C LEU A 71 -9.09 -0.70 6.99
N TYR A 72 -8.51 0.40 7.45
CA TYR A 72 -8.18 1.54 6.60
C TYR A 72 -7.11 1.19 5.56
N ASN A 73 -5.98 0.64 6.01
CA ASN A 73 -4.85 0.40 5.11
C ASN A 73 -5.10 -0.76 4.14
N SER A 74 -5.92 -1.75 4.49
CA SER A 74 -6.31 -2.80 3.54
C SER A 74 -7.08 -2.23 2.34
N ALA A 75 -7.94 -1.23 2.56
CA ALA A 75 -8.65 -0.56 1.49
C ALA A 75 -7.71 0.28 0.60
N ILE A 76 -6.71 0.95 1.20
CA ILE A 76 -5.70 1.70 0.45
C ILE A 76 -4.79 0.75 -0.35
N PHE A 77 -4.29 -0.34 0.24
CA PHE A 77 -3.50 -1.34 -0.49
C PHE A 77 -4.27 -1.95 -1.65
N ALA A 78 -5.56 -2.28 -1.45
CA ALA A 78 -6.41 -2.78 -2.52
C ALA A 78 -6.47 -1.81 -3.70
N GLU A 79 -6.58 -0.52 -3.43
CA GLU A 79 -6.67 0.51 -4.47
C GLU A 79 -5.34 0.76 -5.19
N ILE A 80 -4.22 0.77 -4.44
CA ILE A 80 -2.87 0.88 -5.03
C ILE A 80 -2.63 -0.28 -5.99
N ILE A 81 -2.92 -1.52 -5.58
CA ILE A 81 -2.70 -2.71 -6.41
C ILE A 81 -3.63 -2.69 -7.62
N ARG A 82 -4.91 -2.30 -7.44
CA ARG A 82 -5.87 -2.16 -8.53
C ARG A 82 -5.41 -1.14 -9.58
N ALA A 83 -4.93 0.02 -9.14
CA ALA A 83 -4.36 1.04 -10.02
C ALA A 83 -3.13 0.49 -10.77
N GLY A 84 -2.31 -0.30 -10.10
CA GLY A 84 -1.19 -1.01 -10.71
C GLY A 84 -1.62 -1.95 -11.82
N ILE A 85 -2.64 -2.78 -11.60
CA ILE A 85 -3.19 -3.68 -12.63
C ILE A 85 -3.71 -2.87 -13.82
N GLN A 86 -4.44 -1.78 -13.57
CA GLN A 86 -4.98 -0.94 -14.63
C GLN A 86 -3.92 -0.17 -15.43
N SER A 87 -2.74 0.04 -14.86
CA SER A 87 -1.62 0.71 -15.52
C SER A 87 -0.82 -0.22 -16.45
N LEU A 88 -1.09 -1.53 -16.44
CA LEU A 88 -0.41 -2.47 -17.32
C LEU A 88 -0.91 -2.34 -18.77
N PRO A 89 -0.03 -2.56 -19.77
CA PRO A 89 -0.43 -2.63 -21.17
C PRO A 89 -1.48 -3.74 -21.38
N LYS A 90 -2.52 -3.45 -22.16
CA LYS A 90 -3.61 -4.41 -22.46
C LYS A 90 -3.11 -5.72 -23.04
N GLY A 91 -2.02 -5.67 -23.82
CA GLY A 91 -1.40 -6.85 -24.42
C GLY A 91 -0.92 -7.90 -23.41
N GLN A 92 -0.63 -7.53 -22.14
CA GLN A 92 -0.27 -8.51 -21.11
C GLN A 92 -1.45 -9.46 -20.80
N ARG A 93 -2.65 -8.91 -20.72
CA ARG A 93 -3.86 -9.70 -20.51
C ARG A 93 -4.22 -10.51 -21.76
N GLU A 94 -4.15 -9.89 -22.92
CA GLU A 94 -4.46 -10.54 -24.22
C GLU A 94 -3.52 -11.71 -24.47
N ALA A 95 -2.22 -11.57 -24.24
CA ALA A 95 -1.25 -12.64 -24.35
C ALA A 95 -1.59 -13.83 -23.40
N GLY A 96 -1.99 -13.54 -22.17
CA GLY A 96 -2.43 -14.60 -21.24
C GLY A 96 -3.64 -15.37 -21.76
N LEU A 97 -4.64 -14.67 -22.30
CA LEU A 97 -5.84 -15.29 -22.86
C LEU A 97 -5.52 -16.11 -24.12
N THR A 98 -4.62 -15.64 -24.99
CA THR A 98 -4.23 -16.33 -26.23
C THR A 98 -3.55 -17.68 -25.95
N ILE A 99 -2.78 -17.81 -24.86
CA ILE A 99 -2.19 -19.10 -24.47
C ILE A 99 -3.15 -19.99 -23.67
N GLY A 100 -4.45 -19.65 -23.62
CA GLY A 100 -5.49 -20.47 -23.01
C GLY A 100 -5.71 -20.25 -21.51
N LEU A 101 -5.11 -19.25 -20.89
CA LEU A 101 -5.41 -18.93 -19.49
C LEU A 101 -6.82 -18.33 -19.36
N THR A 102 -7.51 -18.71 -18.28
CA THR A 102 -8.75 -18.03 -17.92
C THR A 102 -8.46 -16.59 -17.48
N SER A 103 -9.45 -15.70 -17.53
CA SER A 103 -9.30 -14.30 -17.07
C SER A 103 -8.82 -14.18 -15.62
N PHE A 104 -9.17 -15.15 -14.76
CA PHE A 104 -8.68 -15.18 -13.37
C PHE A 104 -7.20 -15.59 -13.31
N GLN A 105 -6.83 -16.64 -14.04
CA GLN A 105 -5.44 -17.10 -14.12
C GLN A 105 -4.51 -16.03 -14.72
N SER A 106 -4.93 -15.36 -15.81
CA SER A 106 -4.17 -14.25 -16.39
C SER A 106 -3.94 -13.14 -15.36
N ARG A 107 -4.95 -12.76 -14.58
CA ARG A 107 -4.80 -11.76 -13.51
C ARG A 107 -3.88 -12.20 -12.41
N MET A 108 -3.99 -13.44 -11.92
CA MET A 108 -3.19 -13.94 -10.81
C MET A 108 -1.73 -14.21 -11.19
N LEU A 109 -1.50 -14.79 -12.37
CA LEU A 109 -0.18 -15.27 -12.77
C LEU A 109 0.63 -14.23 -13.55
N ILE A 110 -0.05 -13.35 -14.29
CA ILE A 110 0.62 -12.37 -15.16
C ILE A 110 0.46 -10.94 -14.62
N GLU A 111 -0.80 -10.46 -14.47
CA GLU A 111 -1.06 -9.05 -14.19
C GLU A 111 -0.67 -8.67 -12.74
N LEU A 112 -1.09 -9.48 -11.75
CA LEU A 112 -0.90 -9.16 -10.33
C LEU A 112 0.57 -9.07 -9.90
N PRO A 113 1.46 -10.02 -10.23
CA PRO A 113 2.87 -9.91 -9.87
C PRO A 113 3.56 -8.69 -10.49
N GLN A 114 3.19 -8.34 -11.72
CA GLN A 114 3.71 -7.14 -12.40
C GLN A 114 3.17 -5.86 -11.75
N ALA A 115 1.87 -5.82 -11.44
CA ALA A 115 1.24 -4.68 -10.78
C ALA A 115 1.84 -4.40 -9.40
N VAL A 116 2.02 -5.44 -8.57
CA VAL A 116 2.64 -5.30 -7.25
C VAL A 116 4.06 -4.75 -7.38
N ARG A 117 4.88 -5.30 -8.27
CA ARG A 117 6.24 -4.79 -8.52
C ARG A 117 6.25 -3.33 -8.98
N ARG A 118 5.34 -2.97 -9.89
CA ARG A 118 5.23 -1.61 -10.41
C ARG A 118 4.78 -0.61 -9.34
N MET A 119 3.93 -1.05 -8.41
CA MET A 119 3.38 -0.22 -7.34
C MET A 119 4.20 -0.30 -6.03
N MET A 120 5.34 -1.00 -6.03
CA MET A 120 6.20 -1.09 -4.83
C MET A 120 6.52 0.28 -4.22
N PRO A 121 6.86 1.34 -4.97
CA PRO A 121 7.10 2.65 -4.37
C PRO A 121 5.89 3.17 -3.59
N SER A 122 4.69 3.03 -4.15
CA SER A 122 3.44 3.47 -3.49
C SER A 122 3.09 2.61 -2.28
N LEU A 123 3.32 1.29 -2.36
CA LEU A 123 3.11 0.37 -1.24
C LEU A 123 4.06 0.68 -0.08
N VAL A 124 5.32 0.96 -0.39
CA VAL A 124 6.34 1.38 0.59
C VAL A 124 5.97 2.71 1.23
N ALA A 125 5.55 3.71 0.43
CA ALA A 125 5.09 4.99 0.94
C ALA A 125 3.90 4.81 1.89
N GLN A 126 2.95 3.91 1.58
CA GLN A 126 1.81 3.63 2.43
C GLN A 126 2.20 2.95 3.75
N LEU A 127 3.23 2.10 3.77
CA LEU A 127 3.76 1.54 5.02
C LEU A 127 4.33 2.62 5.95
N VAL A 128 4.98 3.65 5.39
CA VAL A 128 5.46 4.79 6.17
C VAL A 128 4.28 5.62 6.72
N VAL A 129 3.21 5.80 5.93
CA VAL A 129 1.97 6.45 6.41
C VAL A 129 1.36 5.64 7.54
N LEU A 130 1.19 4.32 7.37
CA LEU A 130 0.66 3.41 8.40
C LEU A 130 1.46 3.52 9.71
N LEU A 131 2.78 3.60 9.64
CA LEU A 131 3.62 3.80 10.83
C LEU A 131 3.31 5.14 11.52
N LYS A 132 3.15 6.22 10.77
CA LYS A 132 2.76 7.53 11.31
C LYS A 132 1.38 7.49 11.96
N ASP A 133 0.44 6.80 11.34
CA ASP A 133 -0.94 6.69 11.82
C ASP A 133 -1.06 5.93 13.14
N THR A 134 -0.02 5.16 13.55
CA THR A 134 0.00 4.56 14.90
C THR A 134 -0.02 5.61 16.02
N SER A 135 0.46 6.84 15.76
CA SER A 135 0.41 7.94 16.73
C SER A 135 -1.02 8.37 17.08
N LEU A 136 -1.97 8.15 16.17
CA LEU A 136 -3.40 8.39 16.41
C LEU A 136 -3.96 7.47 17.51
N GLY A 137 -3.25 6.39 17.82
CA GLY A 137 -3.53 5.51 18.96
C GLY A 137 -3.53 6.23 20.30
N TYR A 138 -2.86 7.38 20.40
CA TYR A 138 -2.92 8.26 21.58
C TYR A 138 -4.38 8.60 21.95
N ILE A 139 -5.23 8.88 20.96
CA ILE A 139 -6.63 9.28 21.13
C ILE A 139 -7.46 8.13 21.76
N VAL A 140 -7.10 6.89 21.47
CA VAL A 140 -7.75 5.69 22.04
C VAL A 140 -7.01 5.14 23.27
N ALA A 141 -6.21 6.00 23.93
CA ALA A 141 -5.44 5.67 25.13
C ALA A 141 -4.40 4.54 24.94
N TYR A 142 -3.97 4.30 23.69
CA TYR A 142 -2.87 3.36 23.42
C TYR A 142 -1.53 3.92 23.88
N GLY A 143 -0.79 3.14 24.66
CA GLY A 143 0.54 3.50 25.16
C GLY A 143 1.60 3.52 24.05
N GLU A 144 1.76 4.66 23.39
CA GLU A 144 2.73 4.90 22.32
C GLU A 144 3.60 6.14 22.64
N LEU A 145 4.47 6.57 21.71
CA LEU A 145 5.46 7.61 21.97
C LEU A 145 4.83 8.96 22.44
N LEU A 146 3.72 9.40 21.84
CA LEU A 146 3.05 10.63 22.27
C LEU A 146 2.46 10.51 23.68
N ARG A 147 1.96 9.34 24.04
CA ARG A 147 1.51 9.08 25.42
C ARG A 147 2.66 9.20 26.41
N ALA A 148 3.84 8.66 26.04
CA ALA A 148 5.04 8.80 26.88
C ALA A 148 5.46 10.26 27.06
N VAL A 149 5.35 11.09 26.02
CA VAL A 149 5.60 12.55 26.10
C VAL A 149 4.69 13.21 27.13
N GLN A 150 3.40 12.90 27.08
CA GLN A 150 2.45 13.50 28.00
C GLN A 150 2.71 13.09 29.44
N VAL A 151 2.90 11.79 29.72
CA VAL A 151 3.21 11.29 31.06
C VAL A 151 4.49 11.92 31.60
N MET A 152 5.50 12.10 30.75
CA MET A 152 6.77 12.74 31.15
C MET A 152 6.59 14.24 31.39
N ALA A 153 5.76 14.93 30.61
CA ALA A 153 5.44 16.35 30.82
C ALA A 153 4.64 16.56 32.10
N ASP A 154 3.69 15.68 32.40
CA ASP A 154 2.91 15.70 33.64
C ASP A 154 3.83 15.49 34.87
N PHE A 155 4.84 14.63 34.74
CA PHE A 155 5.82 14.36 35.83
C PHE A 155 6.85 15.49 36.04
N LEU A 156 7.41 16.03 34.95
CA LEU A 156 8.48 17.05 35.01
C LEU A 156 7.95 18.49 35.08
N GLY A 157 6.66 18.67 34.78
CA GLY A 157 6.02 19.97 34.71
C GLY A 157 5.96 20.55 33.28
N ASN A 158 4.99 21.43 33.06
CA ASN A 158 4.72 22.04 31.76
C ASN A 158 5.86 22.82 31.14
N ALA A 159 6.83 23.31 31.96
CA ALA A 159 8.01 23.99 31.45
C ALA A 159 8.87 23.11 30.53
N PHE A 160 8.82 21.78 30.70
CA PHE A 160 9.58 20.82 29.91
C PHE A 160 8.77 20.24 28.71
N LEU A 161 7.52 20.62 28.52
CA LEU A 161 6.67 20.11 27.47
C LEU A 161 7.31 20.27 26.07
N PHE A 162 7.79 21.48 25.75
CA PHE A 162 8.42 21.73 24.45
C PHE A 162 9.70 20.92 24.24
N PRO A 163 10.70 20.92 25.16
CA PRO A 163 11.89 20.08 25.03
C PRO A 163 11.55 18.59 24.80
N ILE A 164 10.62 18.02 25.60
CA ILE A 164 10.21 16.62 25.50
C ILE A 164 9.54 16.34 24.16
N PHE A 165 8.67 17.25 23.70
CA PHE A 165 8.02 17.15 22.40
C PHE A 165 9.03 17.13 21.25
N PHE A 166 10.04 18.02 21.26
CA PHE A 166 11.07 18.04 20.21
C PHE A 166 11.93 16.76 20.21
N VAL A 167 12.26 16.22 21.39
CA VAL A 167 12.96 14.93 21.49
C VAL A 167 12.12 13.80 20.89
N ALA A 168 10.84 13.73 21.24
CA ALA A 168 9.93 12.72 20.69
C ALA A 168 9.74 12.89 19.18
N ALA A 169 9.62 14.12 18.69
CA ALA A 169 9.54 14.40 17.25
C ALA A 169 10.82 13.95 16.52
N ALA A 170 11.99 14.20 17.09
CA ALA A 170 13.27 13.75 16.54
C ALA A 170 13.35 12.21 16.48
N ILE A 171 12.93 11.52 17.54
CA ILE A 171 12.85 10.06 17.58
C ILE A 171 11.89 9.55 16.50
N TYR A 172 10.71 10.18 16.37
CA TYR A 172 9.71 9.80 15.37
C TYR A 172 10.24 9.98 13.95
N ILE A 173 10.88 11.10 13.66
CA ILE A 173 11.51 11.40 12.37
C ILE A 173 12.62 10.38 12.07
N ALA A 174 13.49 10.09 13.06
CA ALA A 174 14.57 9.12 12.89
C ALA A 174 14.02 7.72 12.54
N ILE A 175 13.01 7.23 13.28
CA ILE A 175 12.35 5.95 13.01
C ILE A 175 11.77 5.93 11.60
N ASN A 176 11.05 6.98 11.19
CA ASN A 176 10.45 7.07 9.86
C ASN A 176 11.52 7.07 8.75
N ILE A 177 12.64 7.78 8.94
CA ILE A 177 13.75 7.79 7.98
C ILE A 177 14.34 6.38 7.86
N VAL A 178 14.62 5.71 8.98
CA VAL A 178 15.19 4.35 8.96
C VAL A 178 14.25 3.37 8.26
N VAL A 179 12.97 3.36 8.64
CA VAL A 179 11.96 2.46 8.02
C VAL A 179 11.83 2.76 6.52
N SER A 180 11.76 4.04 6.13
CA SER A 180 11.70 4.45 4.73
C SER A 180 12.94 4.00 3.94
N ARG A 181 14.14 4.14 4.51
CA ARG A 181 15.39 3.69 3.88
C ARG A 181 15.45 2.18 3.68
N ILE A 182 15.04 1.43 4.70
CA ILE A 182 14.96 -0.05 4.63
C ILE A 182 13.96 -0.46 3.55
N ALA A 183 12.78 0.15 3.51
CA ALA A 183 11.73 -0.16 2.56
C ALA A 183 12.18 0.12 1.11
N VAL A 184 12.80 1.29 0.85
CA VAL A 184 13.37 1.63 -0.47
C VAL A 184 14.53 0.69 -0.85
N TRP A 185 15.34 0.27 0.11
CA TRP A 185 16.41 -0.68 -0.16
C TRP A 185 15.88 -2.06 -0.58
N ILE A 186 14.84 -2.57 0.10
CA ILE A 186 14.17 -3.82 -0.28
C ILE A 186 13.57 -3.71 -1.69
N GLU A 187 12.91 -2.60 -1.99
CA GLU A 187 12.34 -2.30 -3.31
C GLU A 187 13.39 -2.37 -4.42
N ARG A 188 14.51 -1.66 -4.25
CA ARG A 188 15.60 -1.64 -5.25
C ARG A 188 16.19 -3.02 -5.50
N ARG A 189 16.33 -3.85 -4.47
CA ARG A 189 16.80 -5.24 -4.64
C ARG A 189 15.79 -6.12 -5.39
N GLY A 190 14.50 -5.91 -5.20
CA GLY A 190 13.43 -6.61 -5.93
C GLY A 190 13.36 -6.20 -7.40
N SER A 191 13.53 -4.90 -7.69
CA SER A 191 13.48 -4.33 -9.04
C SER A 191 14.66 -4.77 -9.91
N ASN A 192 15.88 -4.78 -9.37
CA ASN A 192 17.09 -5.16 -10.12
C ASN A 192 17.09 -6.63 -10.56
N LYS A 193 16.47 -7.53 -9.79
CA LYS A 193 16.30 -8.92 -10.21
C LYS A 193 15.32 -9.10 -11.37
N ALA A 194 14.41 -8.14 -11.59
CA ALA A 194 13.44 -8.18 -12.68
C ALA A 194 13.98 -7.56 -13.99
N ALA A 195 14.85 -6.56 -13.89
CA ALA A 195 15.45 -5.90 -15.06
C ALA A 195 16.51 -6.77 -15.77
N GLY A 196 17.16 -7.70 -15.04
CA GLY A 196 18.13 -8.64 -15.61
C GLY A 196 17.55 -9.73 -16.51
N GLY A 197 16.22 -9.87 -16.57
CA GLY A 197 15.52 -10.89 -17.37
C GLY A 197 14.88 -10.38 -18.67
N VAL A 198 14.86 -9.07 -18.90
CA VAL A 198 14.33 -8.52 -20.16
C VAL A 198 15.49 -8.43 -21.15
N ALA A 199 15.63 -9.45 -21.99
CA ALA A 199 16.49 -9.37 -23.17
C ALA A 199 16.10 -8.08 -23.94
N LYS A 200 17.11 -7.25 -24.24
CA LYS A 200 16.95 -6.10 -25.14
C LYS A 200 16.20 -6.58 -26.38
N ALA A 201 15.01 -6.05 -26.63
CA ALA A 201 14.31 -6.29 -27.89
C ALA A 201 15.28 -5.99 -29.03
N PRO A 202 15.40 -6.85 -30.05
CA PRO A 202 16.25 -6.54 -31.18
C PRO A 202 15.79 -5.21 -31.77
N THR A 203 16.74 -4.31 -31.95
CA THR A 203 16.55 -3.04 -32.65
C THR A 203 15.77 -3.32 -33.92
N ALA A 204 14.61 -2.69 -34.06
CA ALA A 204 13.80 -2.83 -35.26
C ALA A 204 14.71 -2.64 -36.47
N VAL A 205 14.82 -3.68 -37.30
CA VAL A 205 15.48 -3.60 -38.58
C VAL A 205 14.73 -2.52 -39.35
N VAL A 206 15.41 -1.40 -39.60
CA VAL A 206 14.90 -0.35 -40.49
C VAL A 206 14.53 -1.03 -41.77
N ALA A 207 13.26 -1.03 -42.12
CA ALA A 207 12.82 -1.53 -43.42
C ALA A 207 13.57 -0.73 -44.51
N PRO A 208 14.11 -1.41 -45.53
CA PRO A 208 14.74 -0.70 -46.64
C PRO A 208 13.70 0.22 -47.30
N GLU A 209 14.08 1.47 -47.50
CA GLU A 209 13.27 2.44 -48.25
C GLU A 209 12.87 1.86 -49.60
N LEU A 210 11.58 1.81 -49.87
CA LEU A 210 11.07 1.43 -51.17
C LEU A 210 11.49 2.48 -52.19
N PRO A 211 12.02 2.12 -53.36
CA PRO A 211 12.38 3.06 -54.38
C PRO A 211 11.16 3.88 -54.85
N GLU A 212 11.37 5.21 -54.91
CA GLU A 212 10.40 6.17 -55.39
C GLU A 212 9.85 5.78 -56.78
N VAL A 213 8.55 5.49 -56.86
CA VAL A 213 7.88 5.27 -58.14
C VAL A 213 7.81 6.62 -58.87
N GLN A 214 8.66 6.81 -59.87
CA GLN A 214 8.58 7.96 -60.78
C GLN A 214 7.22 7.92 -61.52
N GLN A 215 6.38 8.93 -61.31
CA GLN A 215 5.18 9.14 -62.06
C GLN A 215 5.55 9.60 -63.48
N PRO A 216 4.99 8.98 -64.54
CA PRO A 216 5.18 9.47 -65.90
C PRO A 216 4.43 10.76 -66.13
N LYS A 217 5.03 11.66 -66.91
CA LYS A 217 4.48 12.95 -67.38
C LYS A 217 3.27 12.77 -68.28
#